data_f3bd36c1b2295459f97dee3215d3bf55
#
_entry.id   f3bd36c1b2295459f97dee3215d3bf55
#
_cell.length_a   1.000
_cell.length_b   1.000
_cell.length_c   1.000
_cell.angle_alpha   90.00
_cell.angle_beta   90.00
_cell.angle_gamma   90.00
#
_symmetry.space_group_name_H-M   'P 1'
#
loop_
_entity.id
_entity.type
_entity.pdbx_description
1 polymer ?
#
loop_
_entity_poly.entity_id
_entity_poly.type
_entity_poly.pdbx_seq_one_letter_code
_entity_poly.pdbx_strand_id
1 'polypeptide(L)'
;NVSVSLTEAERQSQIDKNLSKLRKEYKKETYEDLIIRPFFDGNKYFLFVTETYKDVRLVGAPPSAIGNFGKDTDNWMWPRHTGDFSMFRIYADKNNKPSSFSPDNVPYKPKRSLKISLDGMKEGDFTMVFGFPGRTSEYLSAAAVKQVMTVSDPAKIEIRAKVLQVLRGFMRSDEHIKIQYAAKYASIENYYKKWQGEVLGLTSSKAVEKKLAFESGFEQRINANPVW
;
A
#
# COMPACT_ATOMS: atom_id res chain seq x y z
N ASN A 1 22.55 -2.47 -19.48
CA ASN A 1 22.65 -3.90 -19.19
C ASN A 1 23.83 -4.14 -18.24
N VAL A 2 23.70 -5.11 -17.35
CA VAL A 2 24.73 -5.53 -16.41
C VAL A 2 25.03 -7.00 -16.69
N SER A 3 26.31 -7.35 -16.81
CA SER A 3 26.71 -8.72 -17.12
C SER A 3 26.40 -9.67 -15.95
N VAL A 4 25.98 -10.87 -16.26
CA VAL A 4 25.75 -11.95 -15.28
C VAL A 4 27.07 -12.56 -14.77
N SER A 5 28.20 -12.29 -15.42
CA SER A 5 29.51 -12.81 -15.01
C SER A 5 30.22 -11.98 -13.93
N LEU A 6 29.64 -10.86 -13.54
CA LEU A 6 30.19 -10.00 -12.49
C LEU A 6 29.93 -10.58 -11.11
N THR A 7 30.85 -10.34 -10.19
CA THR A 7 30.62 -10.55 -8.76
C THR A 7 29.50 -9.64 -8.26
N GLU A 8 28.86 -9.94 -7.13
CA GLU A 8 27.78 -9.12 -6.59
C GLU A 8 28.20 -7.66 -6.34
N ALA A 9 29.41 -7.43 -5.83
CA ALA A 9 29.94 -6.09 -5.60
C ALA A 9 30.16 -5.30 -6.90
N GLU A 10 30.73 -5.94 -7.92
CA GLU A 10 30.92 -5.34 -9.25
C GLU A 10 29.58 -5.07 -9.94
N ARG A 11 28.64 -5.99 -9.82
CA ARG A 11 27.28 -5.86 -10.33
C ARG A 11 26.59 -4.64 -9.72
N GLN A 12 26.61 -4.49 -8.39
CA GLN A 12 26.06 -3.33 -7.71
C GLN A 12 26.71 -2.03 -8.15
N SER A 13 28.05 -1.99 -8.21
CA SER A 13 28.79 -0.81 -8.69
C SER A 13 28.40 -0.42 -10.13
N GLN A 14 28.21 -1.41 -11.01
CA GLN A 14 27.80 -1.15 -12.38
C GLN A 14 26.34 -0.65 -12.47
N ILE A 15 25.44 -1.18 -11.62
CA ILE A 15 24.08 -0.68 -11.49
C ILE A 15 24.10 0.80 -11.08
N ASP A 16 24.85 1.16 -10.04
CA ASP A 16 24.91 2.54 -9.52
C ASP A 16 25.48 3.52 -10.57
N LYS A 17 26.49 3.11 -11.34
CA LYS A 17 27.00 3.89 -12.48
C LYS A 17 25.93 4.10 -13.55
N ASN A 18 25.21 3.05 -13.92
CA ASN A 18 24.13 3.12 -14.92
C ASN A 18 22.98 4.01 -14.46
N LEU A 19 22.58 3.92 -13.19
CA LEU A 19 21.54 4.78 -12.62
C LEU A 19 21.96 6.26 -12.58
N SER A 20 23.21 6.51 -12.23
CA SER A 20 23.79 7.87 -12.20
C SER A 20 23.86 8.47 -13.63
N LYS A 21 24.26 7.66 -14.60
CA LYS A 21 24.28 8.05 -16.02
C LYS A 21 22.86 8.40 -16.50
N LEU A 22 21.88 7.54 -16.25
CA LEU A 22 20.49 7.74 -16.66
C LEU A 22 19.91 9.04 -16.07
N ARG A 23 20.20 9.36 -14.78
CA ARG A 23 19.77 10.62 -14.17
C ARG A 23 20.40 11.85 -14.83
N LYS A 24 21.65 11.77 -15.29
CA LYS A 24 22.35 12.88 -15.95
C LYS A 24 21.90 13.09 -17.40
N GLU A 25 21.57 12.03 -18.09
CA GLU A 25 21.15 12.07 -19.49
C GLU A 25 19.73 12.63 -19.67
N TYR A 26 18.86 12.39 -18.69
CA TYR A 26 17.49 12.91 -18.75
C TYR A 26 17.46 14.39 -18.35
N LYS A 27 17.07 15.23 -19.30
CA LYS A 27 16.82 16.66 -19.06
C LYS A 27 15.40 16.84 -18.54
N LYS A 28 15.26 17.12 -17.26
CA LYS A 28 13.96 17.36 -16.62
C LYS A 28 13.57 18.84 -16.65
N GLU A 29 12.26 19.09 -16.71
CA GLU A 29 11.70 20.41 -16.46
C GLU A 29 11.76 20.76 -14.97
N THR A 30 11.59 22.04 -14.64
CA THR A 30 11.69 22.53 -13.25
C THR A 30 10.63 21.96 -12.31
N TYR A 31 9.49 21.54 -12.85
CA TYR A 31 8.35 20.95 -12.14
C TYR A 31 8.35 19.40 -12.18
N GLU A 32 9.34 18.77 -12.80
CA GLU A 32 9.46 17.32 -12.86
C GLU A 32 10.43 16.79 -11.82
N ASP A 33 10.15 15.61 -11.29
CA ASP A 33 11.03 14.84 -10.45
C ASP A 33 11.34 13.48 -11.10
N LEU A 34 12.58 13.01 -10.88
CA LEU A 34 13.06 11.74 -11.39
C LEU A 34 13.17 10.73 -10.27
N ILE A 35 12.38 9.66 -10.36
CA ILE A 35 12.38 8.56 -9.39
C ILE A 35 12.79 7.29 -10.12
N ILE A 36 13.89 6.64 -9.68
CA ILE A 36 14.27 5.34 -10.21
C ILE A 36 13.94 4.28 -9.16
N ARG A 37 13.19 3.25 -9.57
CA ARG A 37 12.78 2.15 -8.70
C ARG A 37 13.21 0.81 -9.27
N PRO A 38 13.75 -0.09 -8.41
CA PRO A 38 13.96 -1.49 -8.78
C PRO A 38 12.61 -2.22 -8.84
N PHE A 39 12.49 -3.13 -9.78
CA PHE A 39 11.39 -4.06 -9.95
C PHE A 39 11.93 -5.47 -10.12
N PHE A 40 11.11 -6.47 -9.84
CA PHE A 40 11.45 -7.89 -9.96
C PHE A 40 12.74 -8.22 -9.19
N ASP A 41 12.77 -7.86 -7.91
CA ASP A 41 13.90 -8.05 -6.99
C ASP A 41 15.23 -7.46 -7.50
N GLY A 42 15.16 -6.31 -8.17
CA GLY A 42 16.33 -5.61 -8.73
C GLY A 42 16.80 -6.09 -10.11
N ASN A 43 16.02 -6.94 -10.77
CA ASN A 43 16.33 -7.42 -12.13
C ASN A 43 16.02 -6.38 -13.21
N LYS A 44 15.14 -5.42 -12.94
CA LYS A 44 14.84 -4.30 -13.84
C LYS A 44 14.74 -3.00 -13.04
N TYR A 45 15.09 -1.89 -13.69
CA TYR A 45 14.95 -0.55 -13.12
C TYR A 45 14.12 0.30 -14.07
N PHE A 46 13.15 1.02 -13.50
CA PHE A 46 12.31 1.94 -14.25
C PHE A 46 12.56 3.36 -13.76
N LEU A 47 12.73 4.28 -14.72
CA LEU A 47 12.73 5.71 -14.47
C LEU A 47 11.30 6.23 -14.59
N PHE A 48 10.82 6.81 -13.51
CA PHE A 48 9.56 7.54 -13.47
C PHE A 48 9.86 9.03 -13.54
N VAL A 49 9.25 9.69 -14.50
CA VAL A 49 9.21 11.16 -14.57
C VAL A 49 7.88 11.58 -14.00
N THR A 50 7.89 12.32 -12.90
CA THR A 50 6.68 12.69 -12.17
C THR A 50 6.50 14.20 -12.12
N GLU A 51 5.27 14.65 -12.31
CA GLU A 51 4.84 16.03 -12.04
C GLU A 51 4.11 16.04 -10.69
N THR A 52 4.56 16.90 -9.75
CA THR A 52 3.96 16.96 -8.41
C THR A 52 3.14 18.24 -8.25
N TYR A 53 1.82 18.11 -8.18
CA TYR A 53 0.89 19.20 -7.92
C TYR A 53 0.75 19.42 -6.40
N LYS A 54 1.05 20.63 -5.93
CA LYS A 54 1.07 20.98 -4.49
C LYS A 54 -0.18 21.73 -4.04
N ASP A 55 -0.92 22.36 -4.95
CA ASP A 55 -2.17 23.05 -4.64
C ASP A 55 -3.34 22.07 -4.79
N VAL A 56 -3.63 21.39 -3.69
CA VAL A 56 -4.72 20.39 -3.60
C VAL A 56 -5.71 20.87 -2.54
N ARG A 57 -6.97 21.07 -2.94
CA ARG A 57 -8.00 21.64 -2.07
C ARG A 57 -9.11 20.62 -1.81
N LEU A 58 -9.54 20.54 -0.55
CA LEU A 58 -10.67 19.72 -0.15
C LEU A 58 -11.97 20.28 -0.78
N VAL A 59 -12.70 19.42 -1.47
CA VAL A 59 -14.03 19.74 -2.01
C VAL A 59 -15.10 19.28 -1.04
N GLY A 60 -14.96 18.07 -0.48
CA GLY A 60 -15.91 17.55 0.48
C GLY A 60 -15.53 16.17 1.01
N ALA A 61 -16.07 15.86 2.16
CA ALA A 61 -16.01 14.55 2.79
C ALA A 61 -17.32 14.34 3.57
N PRO A 62 -17.76 13.09 3.81
CA PRO A 62 -18.94 12.83 4.62
C PRO A 62 -18.65 13.19 6.08
N PRO A 63 -19.69 13.48 6.89
CA PRO A 63 -19.52 13.59 8.32
C PRO A 63 -19.00 12.28 8.92
N SER A 64 -18.28 12.34 10.04
CA SER A 64 -17.65 11.17 10.68
C SER A 64 -18.67 10.08 11.07
N ALA A 65 -19.92 10.43 11.29
CA ALA A 65 -21.01 9.48 11.54
C ALA A 65 -21.27 8.55 10.33
N ILE A 66 -20.90 8.96 9.13
CA ILE A 66 -20.99 8.17 7.90
C ILE A 66 -19.62 7.63 7.51
N GLY A 67 -18.62 8.52 7.46
CA GLY A 67 -17.26 8.19 7.02
C GLY A 67 -16.51 7.23 7.95
N ASN A 68 -16.94 7.14 9.21
CA ASN A 68 -16.38 6.21 10.21
C ASN A 68 -17.50 5.43 10.92
N PHE A 69 -18.52 5.04 10.17
CA PHE A 69 -19.63 4.21 10.68
C PHE A 69 -19.09 2.84 11.09
N GLY A 70 -19.54 2.36 12.28
CA GLY A 70 -19.06 1.12 12.85
C GLY A 70 -17.67 1.21 13.47
N LYS A 71 -16.93 2.29 13.23
CA LYS A 71 -15.59 2.54 13.79
C LYS A 71 -14.68 1.30 13.68
N ASP A 72 -13.95 0.98 14.75
CA ASP A 72 -13.04 -0.16 14.79
C ASP A 72 -13.73 -1.52 14.81
N THR A 73 -15.02 -1.58 15.18
CA THR A 73 -15.79 -2.83 15.16
C THR A 73 -15.94 -3.39 13.75
N ASP A 74 -16.19 -2.51 12.76
CA ASP A 74 -16.37 -2.92 11.36
C ASP A 74 -15.05 -2.97 10.58
N ASN A 75 -13.94 -2.50 11.16
CA ASN A 75 -12.67 -2.51 10.47
C ASN A 75 -12.17 -3.95 10.27
N TRP A 76 -11.79 -4.29 9.04
CA TRP A 76 -11.42 -5.64 8.59
C TRP A 76 -12.56 -6.68 8.74
N MET A 77 -13.79 -6.19 8.87
CA MET A 77 -14.98 -7.02 8.91
C MET A 77 -15.83 -6.84 7.66
N TRP A 78 -16.67 -7.81 7.37
CA TRP A 78 -17.55 -7.81 6.25
C TRP A 78 -18.98 -8.22 6.68
N PRO A 79 -20.05 -7.61 6.18
CA PRO A 79 -20.13 -6.55 5.17
C PRO A 79 -19.74 -5.17 5.70
N ARG A 80 -19.35 -4.27 4.77
CA ARG A 80 -19.00 -2.88 5.07
C ARG A 80 -20.19 -1.97 4.96
N HIS A 81 -20.35 -1.08 5.94
CA HIS A 81 -21.41 -0.07 5.96
C HIS A 81 -20.85 1.37 6.01
N THR A 82 -19.54 1.52 6.02
CA THR A 82 -18.86 2.80 6.09
C THR A 82 -18.91 3.50 4.74
N GLY A 83 -19.32 4.77 4.71
CA GLY A 83 -19.21 5.65 3.54
C GLY A 83 -17.94 6.50 3.61
N ASP A 84 -16.77 5.87 3.64
CA ASP A 84 -15.47 6.54 3.78
C ASP A 84 -14.96 7.00 2.43
N PHE A 85 -15.14 8.29 2.14
CA PHE A 85 -14.59 8.92 0.94
C PHE A 85 -14.21 10.38 1.21
N SER A 86 -13.33 10.91 0.37
CA SER A 86 -13.05 12.34 0.31
C SER A 86 -12.81 12.78 -1.13
N MET A 87 -13.22 13.98 -1.45
CA MET A 87 -13.03 14.58 -2.76
C MET A 87 -12.08 15.76 -2.66
N PHE A 88 -11.07 15.76 -3.51
CA PHE A 88 -10.09 16.82 -3.63
C PHE A 88 -10.08 17.36 -5.05
N ARG A 89 -9.74 18.63 -5.19
CA ARG A 89 -9.51 19.27 -6.49
C ARG A 89 -8.07 19.74 -6.57
N ILE A 90 -7.40 19.34 -7.64
CA ILE A 90 -6.05 19.78 -7.96
C ILE A 90 -6.15 21.12 -8.67
N TYR A 91 -5.29 22.08 -8.30
CA TYR A 91 -5.11 23.37 -8.95
C TYR A 91 -3.72 23.46 -9.57
N ALA A 92 -3.64 24.17 -10.67
CA ALA A 92 -2.44 24.39 -11.46
C ALA A 92 -2.29 25.86 -11.82
N ASP A 93 -1.16 26.26 -12.36
CA ASP A 93 -1.02 27.57 -12.95
C ASP A 93 -1.90 27.76 -14.21
N LYS A 94 -1.90 28.96 -14.79
CA LYS A 94 -2.69 29.27 -15.99
C LYS A 94 -2.31 28.45 -17.22
N ASN A 95 -1.12 27.85 -17.20
CA ASN A 95 -0.61 26.97 -18.26
C ASN A 95 -0.85 25.47 -17.95
N ASN A 96 -1.66 25.17 -16.91
CA ASN A 96 -1.95 23.81 -16.46
C ASN A 96 -0.74 23.04 -15.94
N LYS A 97 0.26 23.75 -15.39
CA LYS A 97 1.51 23.20 -14.84
C LYS A 97 1.51 23.23 -13.32
N PRO A 98 2.26 22.31 -12.67
CA PRO A 98 2.40 22.32 -11.22
C PRO A 98 2.91 23.65 -10.70
N SER A 99 2.29 24.16 -9.65
CA SER A 99 2.67 25.38 -8.95
C SER A 99 2.46 25.24 -7.44
N SER A 100 3.10 26.13 -6.68
CA SER A 100 2.76 26.29 -5.26
C SER A 100 1.37 26.90 -5.12
N PHE A 101 0.77 26.80 -3.91
CA PHE A 101 -0.52 27.40 -3.63
C PHE A 101 -0.54 28.90 -4.01
N SER A 102 -1.56 29.29 -4.77
CA SER A 102 -1.84 30.69 -5.12
C SER A 102 -3.34 30.88 -5.31
N PRO A 103 -3.89 32.04 -4.92
CA PRO A 103 -5.28 32.44 -5.26
C PRO A 103 -5.54 32.47 -6.78
N ASP A 104 -4.50 32.73 -7.58
CA ASP A 104 -4.59 32.82 -9.04
C ASP A 104 -4.56 31.48 -9.75
N ASN A 105 -4.29 30.39 -9.03
CA ASN A 105 -4.30 29.05 -9.62
C ASN A 105 -5.72 28.68 -10.05
N VAL A 106 -5.79 27.96 -11.16
CA VAL A 106 -7.04 27.47 -11.76
C VAL A 106 -7.17 25.96 -11.59
N PRO A 107 -8.38 25.41 -11.63
CA PRO A 107 -8.57 23.96 -11.61
C PRO A 107 -7.75 23.26 -12.70
N TYR A 108 -6.97 22.27 -12.30
CA TYR A 108 -6.21 21.43 -13.24
C TYR A 108 -7.16 20.78 -14.27
N LYS A 109 -6.76 20.83 -15.53
CA LYS A 109 -7.50 20.20 -16.65
C LYS A 109 -6.82 18.89 -17.01
N PRO A 110 -7.37 17.72 -16.63
CA PRO A 110 -6.76 16.43 -16.97
C PRO A 110 -6.90 16.13 -18.48
N LYS A 111 -5.92 15.45 -19.05
CA LYS A 111 -5.97 14.97 -20.45
C LYS A 111 -7.11 13.96 -20.67
N ARG A 112 -7.45 13.21 -19.62
CA ARG A 112 -8.51 12.21 -19.59
C ARG A 112 -9.19 12.22 -18.24
N SER A 113 -10.47 11.89 -18.20
CA SER A 113 -11.23 11.68 -16.97
C SER A 113 -11.98 10.35 -17.06
N LEU A 114 -12.14 9.69 -15.93
CA LEU A 114 -12.99 8.51 -15.82
C LEU A 114 -14.45 8.96 -15.72
N LYS A 115 -15.34 8.26 -16.41
CA LYS A 115 -16.79 8.46 -16.27
C LYS A 115 -17.26 7.77 -14.99
N ILE A 116 -18.17 8.43 -14.26
CA ILE A 116 -18.86 7.82 -13.13
C ILE A 116 -20.08 7.10 -13.67
N SER A 117 -20.15 5.77 -13.46
CA SER A 117 -21.35 4.99 -13.77
C SER A 117 -22.24 4.88 -12.55
N LEU A 118 -23.54 4.99 -12.75
CA LEU A 118 -24.56 4.75 -11.74
C LEU A 118 -25.35 3.45 -12.00
N ASP A 119 -24.95 2.67 -13.01
CA ASP A 119 -25.64 1.45 -13.42
C ASP A 119 -25.49 0.28 -12.45
N GLY A 120 -24.54 0.43 -11.49
CA GLY A 120 -24.18 -0.64 -10.55
C GLY A 120 -23.32 -1.75 -11.18
N MET A 121 -23.11 -2.80 -10.42
CA MET A 121 -22.31 -3.98 -10.83
C MET A 121 -23.20 -5.22 -10.72
N LYS A 122 -22.96 -6.19 -11.59
CA LYS A 122 -23.61 -7.50 -11.58
C LYS A 122 -22.58 -8.58 -11.30
N GLU A 123 -23.03 -9.73 -10.83
CA GLU A 123 -22.17 -10.90 -10.68
C GLU A 123 -21.57 -11.28 -12.03
N GLY A 124 -20.23 -11.50 -12.07
CA GLY A 124 -19.48 -11.79 -13.28
C GLY A 124 -18.95 -10.56 -14.03
N ASP A 125 -19.30 -9.35 -13.64
CA ASP A 125 -18.72 -8.14 -14.23
C ASP A 125 -17.24 -8.00 -13.86
N PHE A 126 -16.44 -7.53 -14.82
CA PHE A 126 -15.04 -7.18 -14.55
C PHE A 126 -14.96 -5.95 -13.65
N THR A 127 -14.24 -6.08 -12.54
CA THR A 127 -13.96 -4.98 -11.62
C THR A 127 -12.48 -4.83 -11.38
N MET A 128 -12.03 -3.60 -11.17
CA MET A 128 -10.63 -3.29 -10.90
C MET A 128 -10.51 -2.17 -9.86
N VAL A 129 -9.62 -2.35 -8.89
CA VAL A 129 -9.20 -1.29 -7.98
C VAL A 129 -7.97 -0.61 -8.56
N PHE A 130 -8.04 0.71 -8.74
CA PHE A 130 -6.92 1.53 -9.19
C PHE A 130 -6.34 2.33 -8.03
N GLY A 131 -5.05 2.15 -7.76
CA GLY A 131 -4.36 2.83 -6.68
C GLY A 131 -3.01 2.19 -6.35
N PHE A 132 -2.44 2.60 -5.23
CA PHE A 132 -1.20 2.02 -4.70
C PHE A 132 -1.56 1.04 -3.58
N PRO A 133 -1.66 -0.27 -3.85
CA PRO A 133 -1.93 -1.27 -2.82
C PRO A 133 -0.75 -1.33 -1.85
N GLY A 134 -1.01 -1.84 -0.67
CA GLY A 134 0.03 -2.16 0.29
C GLY A 134 0.92 -3.32 -0.18
N ARG A 135 1.41 -4.08 0.78
CA ARG A 135 2.26 -5.25 0.52
C ARG A 135 1.44 -6.54 0.69
N THR A 136 1.61 -7.46 -0.23
CA THR A 136 1.11 -8.83 -0.12
C THR A 136 2.26 -9.82 0.04
N SER A 137 1.99 -10.98 0.62
CA SER A 137 2.96 -12.06 0.84
C SER A 137 2.36 -13.40 0.38
N GLU A 138 1.82 -13.41 -0.83
CA GLU A 138 1.11 -14.57 -1.42
C GLU A 138 1.99 -15.83 -1.53
N TYR A 139 3.28 -15.63 -1.85
CA TYR A 139 4.21 -16.71 -2.17
C TYR A 139 5.07 -17.19 -1.00
N LEU A 140 4.63 -16.98 0.23
CA LEU A 140 5.31 -17.53 1.40
C LEU A 140 5.23 -19.07 1.42
N SER A 141 6.30 -19.71 1.90
CA SER A 141 6.30 -21.14 2.18
C SER A 141 5.39 -21.49 3.37
N ALA A 142 5.03 -22.76 3.50
CA ALA A 142 4.25 -23.28 4.62
C ALA A 142 4.91 -22.93 5.98
N ALA A 143 6.23 -23.07 6.07
CA ALA A 143 7.00 -22.74 7.26
C ALA A 143 6.90 -21.23 7.60
N ALA A 144 7.00 -20.35 6.60
CA ALA A 144 6.87 -18.90 6.80
C ALA A 144 5.44 -18.50 7.17
N VAL A 145 4.40 -19.10 6.57
CA VAL A 145 3.00 -18.90 6.98
C VAL A 145 2.79 -19.33 8.43
N LYS A 146 3.31 -20.50 8.82
CA LYS A 146 3.26 -20.97 10.20
C LYS A 146 3.93 -19.99 11.16
N GLN A 147 5.11 -19.46 10.81
CA GLN A 147 5.82 -18.45 11.62
C GLN A 147 4.98 -17.17 11.78
N VAL A 148 4.32 -16.69 10.72
CA VAL A 148 3.43 -15.53 10.80
C VAL A 148 2.31 -15.80 11.80
N MET A 149 1.63 -16.94 11.69
CA MET A 149 0.48 -17.31 12.53
C MET A 149 0.84 -17.54 14.00
N THR A 150 2.00 -18.14 14.29
CA THR A 150 2.31 -18.63 15.65
C THR A 150 3.31 -17.78 16.40
N VAL A 151 4.06 -16.91 15.73
CA VAL A 151 5.11 -16.08 16.34
C VAL A 151 4.94 -14.61 16.02
N SER A 152 5.01 -14.25 14.73
CA SER A 152 5.13 -12.84 14.35
C SER A 152 3.87 -12.03 14.67
N ASP A 153 2.71 -12.52 14.26
CA ASP A 153 1.45 -11.79 14.47
C ASP A 153 0.96 -11.85 15.92
N PRO A 154 1.03 -12.98 16.65
CA PRO A 154 0.74 -12.98 18.08
C PRO A 154 1.57 -11.98 18.88
N ALA A 155 2.89 -11.90 18.64
CA ALA A 155 3.75 -10.93 19.29
C ALA A 155 3.36 -9.47 18.97
N LYS A 156 3.07 -9.17 17.71
CA LYS A 156 2.61 -7.84 17.27
C LYS A 156 1.25 -7.49 17.91
N ILE A 157 0.33 -8.44 17.98
CA ILE A 157 -0.99 -8.27 18.60
C ILE A 157 -0.83 -7.92 20.09
N GLU A 158 -0.01 -8.66 20.81
CA GLU A 158 0.23 -8.41 22.26
C GLU A 158 0.83 -7.02 22.50
N ILE A 159 1.89 -6.66 21.77
CA ILE A 159 2.52 -5.34 21.88
C ILE A 159 1.52 -4.23 21.57
N ARG A 160 0.74 -4.36 20.48
CA ARG A 160 -0.24 -3.34 20.09
C ARG A 160 -1.40 -3.23 21.07
N ALA A 161 -1.87 -4.35 21.59
CA ALA A 161 -2.90 -4.35 22.65
C ALA A 161 -2.46 -3.49 23.85
N LYS A 162 -1.22 -3.67 24.29
CA LYS A 162 -0.66 -2.91 25.41
C LYS A 162 -0.53 -1.41 25.11
N VAL A 163 -0.01 -1.07 23.92
CA VAL A 163 0.10 0.32 23.47
C VAL A 163 -1.28 0.99 23.38
N LEU A 164 -2.27 0.31 22.80
CA LEU A 164 -3.64 0.82 22.69
C LEU A 164 -4.28 1.01 24.07
N GLN A 165 -4.04 0.09 25.00
CA GLN A 165 -4.53 0.21 26.39
C GLN A 165 -4.01 1.50 27.05
N VAL A 166 -2.70 1.76 26.94
CA VAL A 166 -2.06 2.96 27.50
C VAL A 166 -2.60 4.23 26.86
N LEU A 167 -2.58 4.30 25.51
CA LEU A 167 -3.07 5.48 24.79
C LEU A 167 -4.53 5.77 25.10
N ARG A 168 -5.38 4.74 25.14
CA ARG A 168 -6.81 4.87 25.46
C ARG A 168 -7.03 5.45 26.86
N GLY A 169 -6.20 5.09 27.83
CA GLY A 169 -6.26 5.66 29.18
C GLY A 169 -6.07 7.17 29.17
N PHE A 170 -5.00 7.67 28.54
CA PHE A 170 -4.72 9.09 28.45
C PHE A 170 -5.72 9.85 27.56
N MET A 171 -6.12 9.29 26.44
CA MET A 171 -7.09 9.92 25.51
C MET A 171 -8.50 10.04 26.11
N ARG A 172 -8.85 9.22 27.12
CA ARG A 172 -10.13 9.34 27.83
C ARG A 172 -10.12 10.44 28.89
N SER A 173 -8.97 10.75 29.46
CA SER A 173 -8.83 11.73 30.54
C SER A 173 -8.58 13.15 30.03
N ASP A 174 -8.14 13.33 28.77
CA ASP A 174 -7.73 14.62 28.24
C ASP A 174 -8.09 14.75 26.74
N GLU A 175 -8.91 15.77 26.41
CA GLU A 175 -9.36 16.06 25.04
C GLU A 175 -8.20 16.53 24.14
N HIS A 176 -7.21 17.25 24.64
CA HIS A 176 -6.04 17.65 23.86
C HIS A 176 -5.20 16.44 23.48
N ILE A 177 -4.97 15.53 24.43
CA ILE A 177 -4.27 14.27 24.16
C ILE A 177 -5.05 13.44 23.13
N LYS A 178 -6.36 13.38 23.25
CA LYS A 178 -7.22 12.66 22.30
C LYS A 178 -7.06 13.19 20.87
N ILE A 179 -7.12 14.51 20.69
CA ILE A 179 -6.93 15.14 19.36
C ILE A 179 -5.52 14.88 18.83
N GLN A 180 -4.50 15.07 19.68
CA GLN A 180 -3.10 14.91 19.31
C GLN A 180 -2.76 13.48 18.88
N TYR A 181 -3.32 12.48 19.53
CA TYR A 181 -3.00 11.06 19.31
C TYR A 181 -4.02 10.30 18.47
N ALA A 182 -5.13 10.92 18.05
CA ALA A 182 -6.19 10.28 17.29
C ALA A 182 -5.69 9.53 16.04
N ALA A 183 -4.91 10.19 15.20
CA ALA A 183 -4.37 9.57 13.98
C ALA A 183 -3.39 8.43 14.28
N LYS A 184 -2.54 8.59 15.29
CA LYS A 184 -1.60 7.55 15.72
C LYS A 184 -2.34 6.35 16.32
N TYR A 185 -3.34 6.60 17.16
CA TYR A 185 -4.19 5.56 17.74
C TYR A 185 -4.88 4.75 16.64
N ALA A 186 -5.56 5.42 15.70
CA ALA A 186 -6.23 4.78 14.57
C ALA A 186 -5.27 3.93 13.72
N SER A 187 -4.07 4.43 13.44
CA SER A 187 -3.05 3.66 12.72
C SER A 187 -2.62 2.39 13.46
N ILE A 188 -2.40 2.48 14.77
CA ILE A 188 -2.02 1.31 15.60
C ILE A 188 -3.16 0.30 15.66
N GLU A 189 -4.40 0.75 15.83
CA GLU A 189 -5.59 -0.09 15.92
C GLU A 189 -5.91 -0.79 14.60
N ASN A 190 -5.72 -0.11 13.46
CA ASN A 190 -5.87 -0.71 12.15
C ASN A 190 -4.97 -1.94 11.96
N TYR A 191 -3.69 -1.85 12.30
CA TYR A 191 -2.76 -2.98 12.22
C TYR A 191 -3.06 -4.05 13.27
N TYR A 192 -3.46 -3.68 14.46
CA TYR A 192 -3.88 -4.62 15.51
C TYR A 192 -5.02 -5.51 15.04
N LYS A 193 -6.06 -4.91 14.49
CA LYS A 193 -7.22 -5.60 13.89
C LYS A 193 -6.82 -6.45 12.68
N LYS A 194 -5.96 -5.92 11.81
CA LYS A 194 -5.45 -6.64 10.63
C LYS A 194 -4.79 -7.95 11.02
N TRP A 195 -3.88 -7.94 11.98
CA TRP A 195 -3.17 -9.16 12.39
C TRP A 195 -4.08 -10.16 13.10
N GLN A 196 -5.04 -9.70 13.92
CA GLN A 196 -6.06 -10.59 14.49
C GLN A 196 -6.86 -11.29 13.39
N GLY A 197 -7.33 -10.55 12.39
CA GLY A 197 -8.04 -11.09 11.23
C GLY A 197 -7.17 -12.02 10.38
N GLU A 198 -5.89 -11.70 10.22
CA GLU A 198 -4.94 -12.53 9.47
C GLU A 198 -4.73 -13.90 10.15
N VAL A 199 -4.46 -13.92 11.44
CA VAL A 199 -4.33 -15.18 12.21
C VAL A 199 -5.61 -16.01 12.13
N LEU A 200 -6.78 -15.37 12.31
CA LEU A 200 -8.07 -16.05 12.22
C LEU A 200 -8.32 -16.60 10.81
N GLY A 201 -8.08 -15.80 9.77
CA GLY A 201 -8.27 -16.17 8.38
C GLY A 201 -7.35 -17.30 7.94
N LEU A 202 -6.06 -17.22 8.26
CA LEU A 202 -5.08 -18.27 7.95
C LEU A 202 -5.40 -19.60 8.68
N THR A 203 -5.89 -19.51 9.92
CA THR A 203 -6.31 -20.67 10.71
C THR A 203 -7.56 -21.31 10.12
N SER A 204 -8.62 -20.56 9.89
CA SER A 204 -9.90 -21.07 9.39
C SER A 204 -9.81 -21.60 7.98
N SER A 205 -8.95 -21.02 7.14
CA SER A 205 -8.69 -21.50 5.77
C SER A 205 -7.75 -22.69 5.68
N LYS A 206 -7.17 -23.16 6.79
CA LYS A 206 -6.13 -24.20 6.84
C LYS A 206 -4.96 -23.88 5.90
N ALA A 207 -4.47 -22.65 6.00
CA ALA A 207 -3.48 -22.10 5.05
C ALA A 207 -2.17 -22.90 5.04
N VAL A 208 -1.69 -23.34 6.22
CA VAL A 208 -0.44 -24.13 6.33
C VAL A 208 -0.60 -25.48 5.61
N GLU A 209 -1.69 -26.19 5.84
CA GLU A 209 -1.96 -27.49 5.21
C GLU A 209 -2.07 -27.37 3.69
N LYS A 210 -2.74 -26.33 3.20
CA LYS A 210 -2.83 -26.05 1.75
C LYS A 210 -1.46 -25.77 1.14
N LYS A 211 -0.61 -25.00 1.83
CA LYS A 211 0.75 -24.71 1.37
C LYS A 211 1.63 -25.97 1.39
N LEU A 212 1.54 -26.81 2.42
CA LEU A 212 2.27 -28.07 2.48
C LEU A 212 1.85 -29.02 1.32
N ALA A 213 0.57 -29.11 1.02
CA ALA A 213 0.10 -29.90 -0.12
C ALA A 213 0.63 -29.37 -1.45
N PHE A 214 0.66 -28.04 -1.63
CA PHE A 214 1.24 -27.41 -2.82
C PHE A 214 2.75 -27.67 -2.93
N GLU A 215 3.50 -27.52 -1.83
CA GLU A 215 4.94 -27.76 -1.77
C GLU A 215 5.27 -29.24 -2.07
N SER A 216 4.52 -30.17 -1.50
CA SER A 216 4.68 -31.60 -1.80
C SER A 216 4.45 -31.93 -3.28
N GLY A 217 3.42 -31.35 -3.89
CA GLY A 217 3.18 -31.50 -5.33
C GLY A 217 4.27 -30.87 -6.20
N PHE A 218 4.90 -29.77 -5.73
CA PHE A 218 6.04 -29.17 -6.40
C PHE A 218 7.28 -30.08 -6.30
N GLU A 219 7.58 -30.61 -5.11
CA GLU A 219 8.69 -31.52 -4.85
C GLU A 219 8.58 -32.81 -5.69
N GLN A 220 7.40 -33.37 -5.80
CA GLN A 220 7.15 -34.54 -6.67
C GLN A 220 7.49 -34.24 -8.14
N ARG A 221 7.13 -33.04 -8.64
CA ARG A 221 7.46 -32.66 -10.02
C ARG A 221 8.96 -32.47 -10.24
N ILE A 222 9.66 -31.88 -9.27
CA ILE A 222 11.12 -31.71 -9.33
C ILE A 222 11.81 -33.09 -9.36
N ASN A 223 11.42 -33.96 -8.44
CA ASN A 223 12.01 -35.31 -8.35
C ASN A 223 11.73 -36.20 -9.58
N ALA A 224 10.67 -35.93 -10.32
CA ALA A 224 10.35 -36.58 -11.57
C ALA A 224 11.10 -36.05 -12.79
N ASN A 225 11.77 -34.90 -12.66
CA ASN A 225 12.47 -34.26 -13.77
C ASN A 225 13.99 -34.21 -13.52
N PRO A 226 14.78 -35.01 -14.25
CA PRO A 226 16.23 -35.08 -14.03
C PRO A 226 17.01 -33.80 -14.38
N VAL A 227 16.36 -32.81 -14.95
CA VAL A 227 16.95 -31.52 -15.33
C VAL A 227 16.79 -30.47 -14.23
N TRP A 228 15.91 -30.70 -13.24
CA TRP A 228 15.60 -29.76 -12.16
C TRP A 228 16.21 -30.15 -10.84
#